data_1af07c16d36baf2d891ff7b8729d78a6
#
_entry.id   1af07c16d36baf2d891ff7b8729d78a6
#
_cell.length_a   1.000
_cell.length_b   1.000
_cell.length_c   1.000
_cell.angle_alpha   90.00
_cell.angle_beta   90.00
_cell.angle_gamma   90.00
#
_symmetry.space_group_name_H-M   'P 1'
#
loop_
_entity.id
_entity.type
_entity.pdbx_description
1 polymer ?
#
loop_
_entity_poly.entity_id
_entity_poly.type
_entity_poly.pdbx_seq_one_letter_code
_entity_poly.pdbx_strand_id
1 'polypeptide(L)'
;GIVGGADKITYFSLMEIDGTLVYCIEPHVYAATGQNYEIDWGILDEYTKQRLFNITNVGYGRYGHNDDRWFVATQLVIWRALGYNQYYAQTMDGAYWDLSAEMAEIEQMANSFGNTASFSGQTLTLDLNEPCTVKDSRGILSQFHVQSVKGVDVVQEGNEMTVTIVDRDYQKSLSGSKGITTGGLVYVHPGKQTVYMV
;
A
#
# COMPACT_ATOMS: atom_id res chain seq x y z
N GLY A 1 18.62 6.71 4.56
CA GLY A 1 18.16 7.90 5.30
C GLY A 1 18.40 7.76 6.79
N ILE A 2 18.39 8.88 7.50
CA ILE A 2 18.51 8.94 8.96
C ILE A 2 17.17 9.41 9.51
N VAL A 3 16.71 8.81 10.62
CA VAL A 3 15.54 9.32 11.34
C VAL A 3 16.01 10.23 12.45
N GLY A 4 15.54 11.47 12.46
CA GLY A 4 15.65 12.38 13.59
C GLY A 4 14.35 12.40 14.38
N GLY A 5 14.43 12.38 15.68
CA GLY A 5 13.30 12.52 16.61
C GLY A 5 13.75 12.21 18.02
N ALA A 6 13.52 13.12 18.96
CA ALA A 6 13.74 12.96 20.39
C ALA A 6 14.99 12.11 20.75
N ASP A 7 16.17 12.68 20.61
CA ASP A 7 17.44 12.20 21.17
C ASP A 7 18.14 10.99 20.54
N LYS A 8 17.61 10.38 19.48
CA LYS A 8 18.31 9.28 18.78
C LYS A 8 18.25 9.41 17.28
N ILE A 9 19.40 9.31 16.63
CA ILE A 9 19.52 9.12 15.19
C ILE A 9 19.52 7.61 14.94
N THR A 10 18.65 7.13 14.06
CA THR A 10 18.65 5.75 13.61
C THR A 10 18.66 5.71 12.09
N TYR A 11 19.15 4.61 11.53
CA TYR A 11 19.20 4.44 10.08
C TYR A 11 17.97 3.69 9.61
N PHE A 12 17.37 4.16 8.49
CA PHE A 12 16.43 3.36 7.77
C PHE A 12 17.18 2.29 6.98
N SER A 13 16.82 1.04 7.18
CA SER A 13 17.32 -0.09 6.42
C SER A 13 16.14 -0.93 5.97
N LEU A 14 16.22 -1.45 4.75
CA LEU A 14 15.35 -2.54 4.33
C LEU A 14 15.62 -3.73 5.25
N MET A 15 14.57 -4.28 5.82
CA MET A 15 14.62 -5.46 6.68
C MET A 15 13.77 -6.55 6.05
N GLU A 16 14.25 -7.78 6.14
CA GLU A 16 13.56 -8.94 5.58
C GLU A 16 13.55 -10.09 6.60
N ILE A 17 12.46 -10.83 6.62
CA ILE A 17 12.35 -12.12 7.29
C ILE A 17 12.00 -13.13 6.19
N ASP A 18 12.89 -14.12 5.99
CA ASP A 18 12.73 -15.16 4.97
C ASP A 18 12.46 -14.60 3.54
N GLY A 19 13.16 -13.52 3.19
CA GLY A 19 13.02 -12.85 1.89
C GLY A 19 11.77 -11.98 1.74
N THR A 20 11.00 -11.81 2.80
CA THR A 20 9.81 -10.92 2.82
C THR A 20 10.13 -9.62 3.54
N LEU A 21 9.81 -8.50 2.91
CA LEU A 21 9.99 -7.17 3.47
C LEU A 21 9.22 -7.02 4.77
N VAL A 22 9.85 -6.44 5.78
CA VAL A 22 9.22 -6.10 7.05
C VAL A 22 9.50 -4.65 7.41
N TYR A 23 8.57 -4.04 8.16
CA TYR A 23 8.68 -2.67 8.67
C TYR A 23 8.82 -2.65 10.19
N CYS A 24 9.59 -1.70 10.68
CA CYS A 24 9.70 -1.42 12.11
C CYS A 24 8.39 -0.85 12.66
N ILE A 25 7.89 -1.41 13.74
CA ILE A 25 6.75 -0.86 14.47
C ILE A 25 7.11 -0.29 15.85
N GLU A 26 8.37 -0.40 16.26
CA GLU A 26 8.90 0.16 17.52
C GLU A 26 10.17 0.98 17.23
N PRO A 27 10.05 2.28 16.87
CA PRO A 27 11.17 3.07 16.36
C PRO A 27 12.31 3.33 17.35
N HIS A 28 12.08 3.08 18.64
CA HIS A 28 13.07 3.27 19.70
C HIS A 28 13.76 1.97 20.15
N VAL A 29 13.45 0.85 19.50
CA VAL A 29 14.06 -0.46 19.78
C VAL A 29 14.87 -0.92 18.57
N TYR A 30 16.10 -1.39 18.80
CA TYR A 30 16.95 -1.87 17.71
C TYR A 30 16.51 -3.25 17.20
N ALA A 31 16.50 -3.42 15.88
CA ALA A 31 16.30 -4.71 15.27
C ALA A 31 17.41 -5.71 15.64
N ALA A 32 17.05 -6.98 15.79
CA ALA A 32 18.00 -8.06 15.98
C ALA A 32 18.33 -8.69 14.63
N THR A 33 19.60 -8.57 14.20
CA THR A 33 20.07 -9.23 12.97
C THR A 33 20.47 -10.67 13.28
N GLY A 34 20.08 -11.62 12.41
CA GLY A 34 20.45 -13.02 12.54
C GLY A 34 19.81 -13.75 13.72
N GLN A 35 18.70 -13.22 14.25
CA GLN A 35 17.93 -13.82 15.34
C GLN A 35 16.61 -14.38 14.80
N ASN A 36 16.07 -15.36 15.50
CA ASN A 36 14.74 -15.88 15.21
C ASN A 36 13.67 -14.95 15.79
N TYR A 37 12.67 -14.64 15.00
CA TYR A 37 11.48 -13.90 15.41
C TYR A 37 10.30 -14.86 15.49
N GLU A 38 9.42 -14.66 16.46
CA GLU A 38 8.19 -15.42 16.61
C GLU A 38 6.98 -14.56 16.20
N ILE A 39 5.92 -15.21 15.75
CA ILE A 39 4.68 -14.51 15.39
C ILE A 39 3.89 -14.24 16.67
N ASP A 40 3.55 -12.97 16.90
CA ASP A 40 2.64 -12.56 17.96
C ASP A 40 1.33 -12.04 17.35
N TRP A 41 0.24 -12.71 17.63
CA TRP A 41 -1.08 -12.40 17.13
C TRP A 41 -1.82 -11.34 17.95
N GLY A 42 -1.34 -11.04 19.17
CA GLY A 42 -2.03 -10.22 20.15
C GLY A 42 -1.48 -8.81 20.35
N ILE A 43 -0.32 -8.48 19.78
CA ILE A 43 0.39 -7.23 20.08
C ILE A 43 -0.29 -5.97 19.50
N LEU A 44 -1.04 -6.11 18.42
CA LEU A 44 -1.79 -5.04 17.79
C LEU A 44 -3.28 -5.36 17.79
N ASP A 45 -4.12 -4.37 18.00
CA ASP A 45 -5.58 -4.49 17.82
C ASP A 45 -5.95 -4.60 16.33
N GLU A 46 -7.16 -5.05 16.06
CA GLU A 46 -7.63 -5.31 14.69
C GLU A 46 -7.73 -4.04 13.83
N TYR A 47 -8.05 -2.90 14.42
CA TYR A 47 -8.08 -1.63 13.70
C TYR A 47 -6.68 -1.22 13.24
N THR A 48 -5.70 -1.30 14.13
CA THR A 48 -4.30 -1.02 13.83
C THR A 48 -3.74 -1.99 12.79
N LYS A 49 -4.01 -3.29 12.91
CA LYS A 49 -3.63 -4.30 11.90
C LYS A 49 -4.19 -3.95 10.52
N GLN A 50 -5.49 -3.63 10.44
CA GLN A 50 -6.11 -3.24 9.17
C GLN A 50 -5.50 -1.96 8.61
N ARG A 51 -5.19 -0.99 9.46
CA ARG A 51 -4.54 0.25 9.04
C ARG A 51 -3.15 0.01 8.46
N LEU A 52 -2.32 -0.80 9.13
CA LEU A 52 -0.99 -1.16 8.64
C LEU A 52 -1.09 -1.98 7.34
N PHE A 53 -2.02 -2.93 7.27
CA PHE A 53 -2.30 -3.68 6.06
C PHE A 53 -2.61 -2.77 4.86
N ASN A 54 -3.48 -1.77 5.04
CA ASN A 54 -3.79 -0.82 3.98
C ASN A 54 -2.55 -0.03 3.54
N ILE A 55 -1.76 0.48 4.50
CA ILE A 55 -0.54 1.27 4.24
C ILE A 55 0.47 0.43 3.44
N THR A 56 0.75 -0.78 3.86
CA THR A 56 1.75 -1.64 3.21
C THR A 56 1.33 -2.10 1.82
N ASN A 57 0.03 -2.20 1.56
CA ASN A 57 -0.49 -2.55 0.24
C ASN A 57 -0.51 -1.39 -0.76
N VAL A 58 -0.25 -0.16 -0.33
CA VAL A 58 -0.14 1.01 -1.21
C VAL A 58 1.22 1.71 -1.13
N GLY A 59 2.06 1.33 -0.18
CA GLY A 59 3.38 1.90 0.05
C GLY A 59 4.46 1.38 -0.89
N TYR A 60 5.67 1.27 -0.37
CA TYR A 60 6.85 0.83 -1.12
C TYR A 60 6.66 -0.54 -1.80
N GLY A 61 7.15 -0.65 -3.03
CA GLY A 61 7.00 -1.85 -3.86
C GLY A 61 5.65 -1.95 -4.58
N ARG A 62 4.78 -0.95 -4.46
CA ARG A 62 3.44 -0.91 -5.05
C ARG A 62 3.25 0.36 -5.90
N TYR A 63 2.39 0.32 -6.89
CA TYR A 63 1.96 1.46 -7.70
C TYR A 63 3.08 2.35 -8.26
N GLY A 64 4.28 1.80 -8.48
CA GLY A 64 5.46 2.55 -8.91
C GLY A 64 6.29 3.16 -7.77
N HIS A 65 5.95 2.92 -6.53
CA HIS A 65 6.66 3.38 -5.33
C HIS A 65 7.92 2.53 -5.07
N ASN A 66 8.97 2.65 -5.88
CA ASN A 66 10.08 1.69 -5.92
C ASN A 66 11.44 2.26 -5.48
N ASP A 67 11.50 3.50 -5.00
CA ASP A 67 12.74 4.12 -4.56
C ASP A 67 12.81 4.35 -3.05
N ASP A 68 13.96 4.81 -2.58
CA ASP A 68 14.22 5.06 -1.15
C ASP A 68 13.25 6.08 -0.52
N ARG A 69 12.75 7.05 -1.31
CA ARG A 69 11.78 8.04 -0.83
C ARG A 69 10.50 7.35 -0.39
N TRP A 70 9.98 6.46 -1.23
CA TRP A 70 8.77 5.71 -0.95
C TRP A 70 8.92 4.72 0.19
N PHE A 71 10.10 4.06 0.29
CA PHE A 71 10.37 3.19 1.42
C PHE A 71 10.34 3.95 2.75
N VAL A 72 11.08 5.07 2.83
CA VAL A 72 11.15 5.89 4.04
C VAL A 72 9.80 6.54 4.34
N ALA A 73 9.08 7.03 3.33
CA ALA A 73 7.73 7.57 3.50
C ALA A 73 6.76 6.52 4.06
N THR A 74 6.79 5.29 3.52
CA THR A 74 5.95 4.19 4.02
C THR A 74 6.25 3.89 5.49
N GLN A 75 7.53 3.81 5.87
CA GLN A 75 7.93 3.60 7.26
C GLN A 75 7.45 4.72 8.19
N LEU A 76 7.54 5.97 7.76
CA LEU A 76 7.04 7.12 8.54
C LEU A 76 5.52 7.12 8.69
N VAL A 77 4.78 6.76 7.63
CA VAL A 77 3.31 6.63 7.70
C VAL A 77 2.90 5.49 8.64
N ILE A 78 3.62 4.37 8.64
CA ILE A 78 3.42 3.27 9.60
C ILE A 78 3.60 3.79 11.03
N TRP A 79 4.69 4.50 11.31
CA TRP A 79 4.94 5.04 12.64
C TRP A 79 3.90 6.07 13.07
N ARG A 80 3.43 6.93 12.16
CA ARG A 80 2.31 7.85 12.44
C ARG A 80 1.02 7.11 12.78
N ALA A 81 0.71 6.04 12.04
CA ALA A 81 -0.45 5.21 12.34
C ALA A 81 -0.38 4.54 13.71
N LEU A 82 0.83 4.33 14.24
CA LEU A 82 1.09 3.80 15.58
C LEU A 82 1.23 4.88 16.66
N GLY A 83 1.03 6.16 16.30
CA GLY A 83 1.10 7.29 17.24
C GLY A 83 2.47 7.94 17.38
N TYR A 84 3.50 7.51 16.65
CA TYR A 84 4.86 8.06 16.69
C TYR A 84 5.01 9.25 15.71
N ASN A 85 4.37 10.38 16.00
CA ASN A 85 4.32 11.55 15.09
C ASN A 85 5.60 12.40 15.11
N GLN A 86 6.51 12.18 16.03
CA GLN A 86 7.72 12.99 16.24
C GLN A 86 8.87 12.63 15.28
N TYR A 87 8.76 11.53 14.52
CA TYR A 87 9.82 11.08 13.62
C TYR A 87 9.75 11.75 12.26
N TYR A 88 10.93 12.05 11.70
CA TYR A 88 11.08 12.65 10.37
C TYR A 88 12.35 12.10 9.70
N ALA A 89 12.47 12.27 8.40
CA ALA A 89 13.64 11.82 7.64
C ALA A 89 14.69 12.92 7.50
N GLN A 90 15.96 12.48 7.49
CA GLN A 90 17.12 13.30 7.13
C GLN A 90 17.96 12.54 6.10
N THR A 91 18.65 13.28 5.25
CA THR A 91 19.69 12.75 4.36
C THR A 91 20.96 12.42 5.16
N MET A 92 21.91 11.71 4.56
CA MET A 92 23.13 11.27 5.25
C MET A 92 24.01 12.44 5.72
N ASP A 93 23.88 13.61 5.12
CA ASP A 93 24.55 14.86 5.52
C ASP A 93 23.77 15.65 6.61
N GLY A 94 22.64 15.10 7.08
CA GLY A 94 21.83 15.67 8.16
C GLY A 94 20.79 16.70 7.71
N ALA A 95 20.65 16.95 6.41
CA ALA A 95 19.61 17.85 5.90
C ALA A 95 18.22 17.23 6.05
N TYR A 96 17.21 18.06 6.33
CA TYR A 96 15.82 17.61 6.36
C TYR A 96 15.40 17.04 4.99
N TRP A 97 14.82 15.85 5.00
CA TRP A 97 14.36 15.18 3.79
C TRP A 97 12.84 15.25 3.74
N ASP A 98 12.34 16.19 2.94
CA ASP A 98 10.89 16.37 2.79
C ASP A 98 10.29 15.19 1.98
N LEU A 99 9.41 14.45 2.66
CA LEU A 99 8.66 13.31 2.12
C LEU A 99 7.15 13.54 2.25
N SER A 100 6.73 14.77 2.44
CA SER A 100 5.32 15.11 2.72
C SER A 100 4.39 14.71 1.58
N ALA A 101 4.84 14.82 0.33
CA ALA A 101 4.06 14.44 -0.84
C ALA A 101 3.82 12.93 -0.90
N GLU A 102 4.89 12.13 -0.77
CA GLU A 102 4.83 10.67 -0.76
C GLU A 102 3.98 10.15 0.40
N MET A 103 4.15 10.72 1.58
CA MET A 103 3.37 10.36 2.76
C MET A 103 1.88 10.66 2.58
N ALA A 104 1.55 11.82 2.02
CA ALA A 104 0.16 12.21 1.76
C ALA A 104 -0.50 11.27 0.73
N GLU A 105 0.22 10.89 -0.31
CA GLU A 105 -0.27 9.93 -1.31
C GLU A 105 -0.53 8.55 -0.69
N ILE A 106 0.42 8.01 0.08
CA ILE A 106 0.24 6.74 0.80
C ILE A 106 -0.96 6.81 1.74
N GLU A 107 -1.12 7.88 2.51
CA GLU A 107 -2.24 8.06 3.44
C GLU A 107 -3.58 8.12 2.69
N GLN A 108 -3.66 8.87 1.59
CA GLN A 108 -4.85 8.97 0.75
C GLN A 108 -5.24 7.59 0.17
N MET A 109 -4.28 6.89 -0.41
CA MET A 109 -4.51 5.56 -0.98
C MET A 109 -4.89 4.54 0.09
N ALA A 110 -4.22 4.54 1.24
CA ALA A 110 -4.53 3.64 2.36
C ALA A 110 -5.93 3.89 2.95
N ASN A 111 -6.37 5.14 3.02
CA ASN A 111 -7.72 5.51 3.49
C ASN A 111 -8.81 5.00 2.53
N SER A 112 -8.52 4.91 1.25
CA SER A 112 -9.47 4.46 0.21
C SER A 112 -9.28 2.99 -0.17
N PHE A 113 -8.31 2.28 0.40
CA PHE A 113 -7.89 0.94 -0.04
C PHE A 113 -9.03 -0.09 0.01
N GLY A 114 -9.91 -0.02 1.01
CA GLY A 114 -11.09 -0.87 1.14
C GLY A 114 -12.26 -0.51 0.21
N ASN A 115 -12.22 0.66 -0.43
CA ASN A 115 -13.30 1.14 -1.27
C ASN A 115 -13.30 0.43 -2.64
N THR A 116 -14.48 0.36 -3.26
CA THR A 116 -14.68 -0.06 -4.66
C THR A 116 -14.88 1.17 -5.54
N ALA A 117 -14.63 1.04 -6.85
CA ALA A 117 -14.98 2.09 -7.81
C ALA A 117 -16.47 2.47 -7.69
N SER A 118 -16.80 3.75 -7.94
CA SER A 118 -18.16 4.28 -7.72
C SER A 118 -19.23 3.60 -8.58
N PHE A 119 -18.83 3.02 -9.70
CA PHE A 119 -19.70 2.27 -10.61
C PHE A 119 -19.67 0.75 -10.36
N SER A 120 -19.00 0.28 -9.32
CA SER A 120 -18.96 -1.15 -8.97
C SER A 120 -20.37 -1.68 -8.71
N GLY A 121 -20.69 -2.83 -9.30
CA GLY A 121 -22.02 -3.43 -9.22
C GLY A 121 -23.06 -2.83 -10.17
N GLN A 122 -22.72 -1.82 -10.96
CA GLN A 122 -23.62 -1.28 -11.98
C GLN A 122 -23.71 -2.22 -13.20
N THR A 123 -24.87 -2.23 -13.83
CA THR A 123 -25.09 -2.89 -15.13
C THR A 123 -25.04 -1.84 -16.23
N LEU A 124 -24.17 -2.06 -17.20
CA LEU A 124 -24.06 -1.22 -18.38
C LEU A 124 -24.77 -1.92 -19.56
N THR A 125 -25.58 -1.18 -20.28
CA THR A 125 -26.15 -1.64 -21.56
C THR A 125 -25.30 -1.05 -22.68
N LEU A 126 -24.67 -1.90 -23.46
CA LEU A 126 -23.71 -1.49 -24.50
C LEU A 126 -24.14 -2.03 -25.85
N ASP A 127 -23.93 -1.23 -26.91
CA ASP A 127 -24.05 -1.66 -28.28
C ASP A 127 -22.73 -2.23 -28.81
N LEU A 128 -22.83 -3.12 -29.80
CA LEU A 128 -21.65 -3.77 -30.40
C LEU A 128 -20.78 -2.73 -31.09
N ASN A 129 -19.49 -2.75 -30.81
CA ASN A 129 -18.47 -1.84 -31.34
C ASN A 129 -18.68 -0.36 -30.95
N GLU A 130 -19.57 -0.06 -30.01
CA GLU A 130 -19.70 1.29 -29.48
C GLU A 130 -19.02 1.39 -28.12
N PRO A 131 -18.04 2.31 -27.95
CA PRO A 131 -17.37 2.50 -26.67
C PRO A 131 -18.29 3.21 -25.67
N CYS A 132 -18.31 2.73 -24.44
CA CYS A 132 -18.97 3.38 -23.32
C CYS A 132 -17.95 3.70 -22.24
N THR A 133 -17.85 4.97 -21.87
CA THR A 133 -16.93 5.43 -20.83
C THR A 133 -17.69 5.66 -19.51
N VAL A 134 -17.19 5.05 -18.45
CA VAL A 134 -17.65 5.29 -17.07
C VAL A 134 -16.54 5.96 -16.28
N LYS A 135 -16.94 6.87 -15.39
CA LYS A 135 -16.01 7.62 -14.54
C LYS A 135 -16.15 7.23 -13.08
N ASP A 136 -15.03 6.94 -12.46
CA ASP A 136 -14.99 6.72 -11.01
C ASP A 136 -14.95 8.05 -10.26
N SER A 137 -16.07 8.41 -9.63
CA SER A 137 -16.16 9.64 -8.82
C SER A 137 -15.42 9.57 -7.50
N ARG A 138 -14.95 8.38 -7.08
CA ARG A 138 -14.14 8.18 -5.87
C ARG A 138 -12.64 8.33 -6.12
N GLY A 139 -12.21 8.37 -7.38
CA GLY A 139 -10.82 8.59 -7.75
C GLY A 139 -9.88 7.44 -7.41
N ILE A 140 -10.38 6.21 -7.30
CA ILE A 140 -9.59 5.04 -6.89
C ILE A 140 -9.43 3.99 -7.99
N LEU A 141 -9.91 4.27 -9.18
CA LEU A 141 -9.89 3.31 -10.29
C LEU A 141 -8.47 2.85 -10.65
N SER A 142 -7.47 3.73 -10.53
CA SER A 142 -6.06 3.41 -10.76
C SER A 142 -5.50 2.31 -9.84
N GLN A 143 -6.15 2.03 -8.71
CA GLN A 143 -5.76 0.95 -7.80
C GLN A 143 -6.25 -0.44 -8.26
N PHE A 144 -7.07 -0.50 -9.32
CA PHE A 144 -7.63 -1.75 -9.82
C PHE A 144 -6.95 -2.18 -11.11
N HIS A 145 -6.76 -3.48 -11.25
CA HIS A 145 -6.42 -4.13 -12.50
C HIS A 145 -7.66 -4.84 -13.02
N VAL A 146 -8.15 -4.39 -14.17
CA VAL A 146 -9.31 -5.03 -14.81
C VAL A 146 -8.86 -6.31 -15.47
N GLN A 147 -9.56 -7.41 -15.19
CA GLN A 147 -9.30 -8.69 -15.86
C GLN A 147 -9.83 -8.63 -17.31
N SER A 148 -9.02 -9.09 -18.25
CA SER A 148 -9.46 -9.19 -19.65
C SER A 148 -10.58 -10.22 -19.77
N VAL A 149 -11.61 -9.85 -20.54
CA VAL A 149 -12.75 -10.71 -20.86
C VAL A 149 -12.84 -10.85 -22.36
N LYS A 150 -12.94 -12.09 -22.85
CA LYS A 150 -13.04 -12.35 -24.29
C LYS A 150 -14.26 -11.65 -24.87
N GLY A 151 -14.07 -10.96 -26.00
CA GLY A 151 -15.12 -10.20 -26.68
C GLY A 151 -15.44 -8.84 -26.06
N VAL A 152 -14.59 -8.37 -25.14
CA VAL A 152 -14.68 -7.04 -24.53
C VAL A 152 -13.31 -6.39 -24.53
N ASP A 153 -13.21 -5.20 -25.09
CA ASP A 153 -12.04 -4.34 -24.97
C ASP A 153 -12.25 -3.37 -23.81
N VAL A 154 -11.24 -3.23 -22.97
CA VAL A 154 -11.27 -2.30 -21.83
C VAL A 154 -10.02 -1.45 -21.86
N VAL A 155 -10.22 -0.13 -21.86
CA VAL A 155 -9.16 0.87 -21.70
C VAL A 155 -9.39 1.60 -20.40
N GLN A 156 -8.37 1.66 -19.55
CA GLN A 156 -8.40 2.38 -18.28
C GLN A 156 -7.39 3.52 -18.32
N GLU A 157 -7.87 4.74 -18.14
CA GLU A 157 -7.05 5.95 -18.08
C GLU A 157 -7.44 6.81 -16.89
N GLY A 158 -6.54 6.90 -15.91
CA GLY A 158 -6.81 7.64 -14.67
C GLY A 158 -8.05 7.09 -13.95
N ASN A 159 -9.08 7.92 -13.83
CA ASN A 159 -10.35 7.57 -13.17
C ASN A 159 -11.47 7.23 -14.17
N GLU A 160 -11.13 6.96 -15.41
CA GLU A 160 -12.09 6.62 -16.46
C GLU A 160 -11.81 5.21 -16.99
N MET A 161 -12.86 4.47 -17.28
CA MET A 161 -12.81 3.16 -17.89
C MET A 161 -13.73 3.15 -19.11
N THR A 162 -13.17 2.88 -20.28
CA THR A 162 -13.91 2.72 -21.53
C THR A 162 -14.05 1.24 -21.84
N VAL A 163 -15.27 0.80 -22.04
CA VAL A 163 -15.63 -0.58 -22.35
C VAL A 163 -16.25 -0.65 -23.73
N THR A 164 -15.76 -1.56 -24.57
CA THR A 164 -16.30 -1.81 -25.91
C THR A 164 -16.58 -3.30 -26.06
N ILE A 165 -17.82 -3.67 -26.44
CA ILE A 165 -18.16 -5.04 -26.80
C ILE A 165 -17.77 -5.25 -28.26
N VAL A 166 -16.82 -6.16 -28.50
CA VAL A 166 -16.34 -6.50 -29.86
C VAL A 166 -16.87 -7.84 -30.36
N ASP A 167 -17.49 -8.65 -29.46
CA ASP A 167 -18.11 -9.92 -29.79
C ASP A 167 -19.32 -10.18 -28.88
N ARG A 168 -20.48 -10.50 -29.46
CA ARG A 168 -21.73 -10.76 -28.75
C ARG A 168 -21.91 -12.20 -28.27
N ASP A 169 -21.10 -13.11 -28.73
CA ASP A 169 -21.32 -14.56 -28.49
C ASP A 169 -20.85 -15.03 -27.11
N TYR A 170 -20.28 -14.14 -26.30
CA TYR A 170 -19.77 -14.45 -24.98
C TYR A 170 -20.58 -13.79 -23.86
N GLN A 171 -20.74 -14.52 -22.76
CA GLN A 171 -21.29 -13.94 -21.54
C GLN A 171 -20.28 -12.92 -20.96
N LYS A 172 -20.74 -11.73 -20.65
CA LYS A 172 -19.88 -10.59 -20.33
C LYS A 172 -20.07 -10.12 -18.91
N SER A 173 -19.06 -10.39 -18.08
CA SER A 173 -18.92 -9.75 -16.78
C SER A 173 -17.49 -9.25 -16.66
N LEU A 174 -17.34 -7.99 -16.27
CA LEU A 174 -16.04 -7.41 -15.95
C LEU A 174 -15.78 -7.53 -14.45
N SER A 175 -14.60 -7.96 -14.11
CA SER A 175 -14.12 -7.94 -12.74
C SER A 175 -12.77 -7.25 -12.68
N GLY A 176 -12.52 -6.56 -11.59
CA GLY A 176 -11.23 -5.98 -11.29
C GLY A 176 -10.80 -6.38 -9.89
N SER A 177 -9.50 -6.47 -9.68
CA SER A 177 -8.92 -6.77 -8.37
C SER A 177 -7.79 -5.80 -8.05
N LYS A 178 -7.61 -5.52 -6.76
CA LYS A 178 -6.38 -4.90 -6.24
C LYS A 178 -5.36 -6.00 -6.00
N GLY A 179 -4.09 -5.74 -6.33
CA GLY A 179 -2.99 -6.60 -5.92
C GLY A 179 -2.83 -6.53 -4.40
N ILE A 180 -3.32 -7.54 -3.68
CA ILE A 180 -3.25 -7.61 -2.22
C ILE A 180 -2.17 -8.60 -1.84
N THR A 181 -1.28 -8.23 -0.91
CA THR A 181 -0.36 -9.18 -0.27
C THR A 181 -1.09 -9.95 0.83
N THR A 182 -0.63 -11.15 1.09
CA THR A 182 -1.09 -11.97 2.21
C THR A 182 -0.37 -11.65 3.52
N GLY A 183 0.38 -10.54 3.58
CA GLY A 183 1.10 -10.08 4.75
C GLY A 183 0.18 -9.71 5.92
N GLY A 184 0.75 -9.11 6.93
CA GLY A 184 0.02 -8.66 8.11
C GLY A 184 0.37 -9.42 9.39
N LEU A 185 1.48 -10.19 9.37
CA LEU A 185 2.00 -10.87 10.54
C LEU A 185 2.93 -9.92 11.33
N VAL A 186 2.83 -9.96 12.63
CA VAL A 186 3.72 -9.26 13.54
C VAL A 186 4.73 -10.25 14.10
N TYR A 187 6.00 -9.93 13.98
CA TYR A 187 7.10 -10.75 14.47
C TYR A 187 7.79 -10.08 15.64
N VAL A 188 8.01 -10.81 16.72
CA VAL A 188 8.64 -10.34 17.93
C VAL A 188 9.88 -11.16 18.29
N HIS A 189 10.84 -10.52 18.95
CA HIS A 189 11.96 -11.17 19.64
C HIS A 189 12.13 -10.47 20.99
N PRO A 190 12.26 -11.20 22.11
CA PRO A 190 12.38 -10.60 23.43
C PRO A 190 13.51 -9.56 23.51
N GLY A 191 13.19 -8.34 23.94
CA GLY A 191 14.14 -7.24 24.06
C GLY A 191 14.65 -6.65 22.75
N LYS A 192 14.03 -6.99 21.61
CA LYS A 192 14.36 -6.50 20.27
C LYS A 192 13.15 -5.86 19.60
N GLN A 193 13.42 -5.17 18.50
CA GLN A 193 12.42 -4.48 17.72
C GLN A 193 11.35 -5.44 17.21
N THR A 194 10.08 -5.06 17.36
CA THR A 194 8.94 -5.72 16.74
C THR A 194 8.79 -5.24 15.30
N VAL A 195 8.51 -6.15 14.37
CA VAL A 195 8.38 -5.86 12.94
C VAL A 195 7.06 -6.39 12.40
N TYR A 196 6.55 -5.72 11.37
CA TYR A 196 5.33 -6.08 10.65
C TYR A 196 5.67 -6.56 9.24
N MET A 197 5.21 -7.76 8.89
CA MET A 197 5.41 -8.36 7.57
C MET A 197 4.40 -7.78 6.55
N VAL A 198 4.90 -7.53 5.37
CA VAL A 198 4.11 -7.04 4.22
C VAL A 198 3.64 -8.18 3.33
#